data_d2945308189fb7ad719d9409bf104e8c
#
_entry.id   d2945308189fb7ad719d9409bf104e8c
#
_cell.length_a   1.000
_cell.length_b   1.000
_cell.length_c   1.000
_cell.angle_alpha   90.00
_cell.angle_beta   90.00
_cell.angle_gamma   90.00
#
_symmetry.space_group_name_H-M   'P 1'
#
loop_
_entity.id
_entity.type
_entity.pdbx_description
1 polymer ?
#
loop_
_entity_poly.entity_id
_entity_poly.type
_entity_poly.pdbx_seq_one_letter_code
_entity_poly.pdbx_strand_id
1 'polypeptide(L)'
;MDKLCFVFGTRPEIIKLAPIIKLCEKKKINFFIIFTSQHYDKNMSDKFFKELKIKKIHYKISPSKNKHLNLVENLSTVIKKILIKEKPRIVIVQGDTNSSLAGAIATKKINIKNKKIMLAHVEAGLRSYDYRMPEEFNRQVIDHFSDVLL
;
A
#
# COMPACT_ATOMS: atom_id res chain seq x y z
N MET A 1 20.75 6.06 0.87
CA MET A 1 19.68 6.76 0.16
C MET A 1 18.34 6.31 0.69
N ASP A 2 17.46 7.26 1.00
CA ASP A 2 16.13 6.97 1.52
C ASP A 2 15.28 6.30 0.43
N LYS A 3 14.66 5.17 0.76
CA LYS A 3 13.84 4.39 -0.15
C LYS A 3 12.37 4.55 0.22
N LEU A 4 11.50 4.78 -0.77
CA LEU A 4 10.05 4.79 -0.59
C LEU A 4 9.45 3.42 -0.92
N CYS A 5 8.33 3.09 -0.29
CA CYS A 5 7.53 1.90 -0.60
C CYS A 5 6.10 2.33 -0.91
N PHE A 6 5.58 1.93 -2.06
CA PHE A 6 4.15 2.07 -2.38
C PHE A 6 3.46 0.73 -2.19
N VAL A 7 2.35 0.72 -1.44
CA VAL A 7 1.52 -0.48 -1.22
C VAL A 7 0.12 -0.20 -1.75
N PHE A 8 -0.34 -1.02 -2.69
CA PHE A 8 -1.68 -0.92 -3.26
C PHE A 8 -2.13 -2.24 -3.89
N GLY A 9 -3.43 -2.41 -4.12
CA GLY A 9 -3.99 -3.66 -4.63
C GLY A 9 -5.13 -3.49 -5.63
N THR A 10 -5.64 -2.27 -5.81
CA THR A 10 -6.81 -2.00 -6.67
C THR A 10 -6.52 -0.97 -7.74
N ARG A 11 -7.37 -0.96 -8.76
CA ARG A 11 -7.27 -0.01 -9.88
C ARG A 11 -7.37 1.46 -9.45
N PRO A 12 -8.32 1.88 -8.61
CA PRO A 12 -8.38 3.27 -8.16
C PRO A 12 -7.11 3.74 -7.46
N GLU A 13 -6.52 2.87 -6.62
CA GLU A 13 -5.26 3.16 -5.94
C GLU A 13 -4.12 3.39 -6.94
N ILE A 14 -4.02 2.53 -7.96
CA ILE A 14 -2.99 2.65 -9.01
C ILE A 14 -3.12 4.00 -9.73
N ILE A 15 -4.34 4.39 -10.13
CA ILE A 15 -4.60 5.65 -10.84
C ILE A 15 -4.14 6.85 -9.99
N LYS A 16 -4.48 6.85 -8.72
CA LYS A 16 -4.18 7.97 -7.80
C LYS A 16 -2.70 8.04 -7.43
N LEU A 17 -2.03 6.91 -7.31
CA LEU A 17 -0.60 6.86 -6.99
C LEU A 17 0.33 7.02 -8.21
N ALA A 18 -0.15 6.75 -9.43
CA ALA A 18 0.66 6.82 -10.63
C ALA A 18 1.37 8.17 -10.85
N PRO A 19 0.74 9.34 -10.62
CA PRO A 19 1.42 10.63 -10.73
C PRO A 19 2.60 10.77 -9.76
N ILE A 20 2.44 10.28 -8.53
CA ILE A 20 3.49 10.32 -7.50
C ILE A 20 4.64 9.39 -7.89
N ILE A 21 4.33 8.18 -8.34
CA ILE A 21 5.32 7.20 -8.81
C ILE A 21 6.13 7.77 -9.98
N LYS A 22 5.45 8.38 -10.96
CA LYS A 22 6.12 9.04 -12.10
C LYS A 22 7.02 10.19 -11.67
N LEU A 23 6.59 10.98 -10.68
CA LEU A 23 7.41 12.05 -10.14
C LEU A 23 8.67 11.49 -9.47
N CYS A 24 8.54 10.40 -8.74
CA CYS A 24 9.69 9.69 -8.15
C CYS A 24 10.66 9.20 -9.22
N GLU A 25 10.16 8.62 -10.33
CA GLU A 25 10.99 8.21 -11.46
C GLU A 25 11.72 9.40 -12.09
N LYS A 26 11.00 10.49 -12.37
CA LYS A 26 11.57 11.72 -12.95
C LYS A 26 12.66 12.33 -12.07
N LYS A 27 12.43 12.34 -10.76
CA LYS A 27 13.39 12.89 -9.77
C LYS A 27 14.45 11.88 -9.33
N LYS A 28 14.47 10.66 -9.90
CA LYS A 28 15.41 9.59 -9.53
C LYS A 28 15.37 9.23 -8.04
N ILE A 29 14.21 9.37 -7.41
CA ILE A 29 13.99 8.94 -6.02
C ILE A 29 13.92 7.42 -6.00
N ASN A 30 14.65 6.78 -5.09
CA ASN A 30 14.63 5.33 -4.97
C ASN A 30 13.32 4.86 -4.35
N PHE A 31 12.62 3.94 -5.02
CA PHE A 31 11.37 3.36 -4.53
C PHE A 31 11.17 1.92 -4.98
N PHE A 32 10.24 1.26 -4.34
CA PHE A 32 9.70 -0.03 -4.80
C PHE A 32 8.19 -0.11 -4.57
N ILE A 33 7.56 -1.03 -5.29
CA ILE A 33 6.12 -1.21 -5.30
C ILE A 33 5.80 -2.62 -4.81
N ILE A 34 4.87 -2.71 -3.86
CA ILE A 34 4.21 -3.94 -3.43
C ILE A 34 2.77 -3.88 -3.95
N PHE A 35 2.44 -4.77 -4.89
CA PHE A 35 1.11 -4.93 -5.44
C PHE A 35 0.43 -6.17 -4.83
N THR A 36 -0.69 -6.00 -4.15
CA THR A 36 -1.36 -7.07 -3.40
C THR A 36 -2.44 -7.80 -4.19
N SER A 37 -2.69 -7.39 -5.43
CA SER A 37 -3.58 -8.07 -6.39
C SER A 37 -4.90 -8.57 -5.77
N GLN A 38 -5.73 -7.64 -5.25
CA GLN A 38 -7.03 -8.00 -4.64
C GLN A 38 -8.04 -8.59 -5.65
N HIS A 39 -7.86 -8.35 -6.94
CA HIS A 39 -8.70 -8.89 -8.00
C HIS A 39 -7.96 -9.92 -8.85
N TYR A 40 -8.65 -11.03 -9.15
CA TYR A 40 -8.11 -12.24 -9.80
C TYR A 40 -7.69 -12.07 -11.27
N ASP A 41 -7.94 -10.92 -11.89
CA ASP A 41 -7.71 -10.74 -13.32
C ASP A 41 -6.29 -10.23 -13.60
N LYS A 42 -5.37 -11.19 -13.83
CA LYS A 42 -3.96 -10.90 -14.16
C LYS A 42 -3.83 -10.05 -15.42
N ASN A 43 -4.68 -10.28 -16.43
CA ASN A 43 -4.60 -9.60 -17.72
C ASN A 43 -5.01 -8.12 -17.62
N MET A 44 -6.00 -7.80 -16.78
CA MET A 44 -6.42 -6.41 -16.56
C MET A 44 -5.37 -5.59 -15.84
N SER A 45 -4.69 -6.17 -14.86
CA SER A 45 -3.66 -5.46 -14.09
C SER A 45 -2.46 -5.06 -14.95
N ASP A 46 -1.96 -6.00 -15.78
CA ASP A 46 -0.77 -5.76 -16.60
C ASP A 46 -1.03 -4.73 -17.71
N LYS A 47 -2.22 -4.75 -18.32
CA LYS A 47 -2.66 -3.72 -19.28
C LYS A 47 -2.69 -2.34 -18.62
N PHE A 48 -3.22 -2.26 -17.40
CA PHE A 48 -3.32 -1.03 -16.63
C PHE A 48 -1.97 -0.43 -16.28
N PHE A 49 -1.02 -1.25 -15.83
CA PHE A 49 0.34 -0.78 -15.56
C PHE A 49 1.02 -0.22 -16.81
N LYS A 50 0.79 -0.84 -17.98
CA LYS A 50 1.30 -0.34 -19.26
C LYS A 50 0.66 1.00 -19.65
N GLU A 51 -0.66 1.13 -19.55
CA GLU A 51 -1.39 2.37 -19.84
C GLU A 51 -0.92 3.52 -18.95
N LEU A 52 -0.75 3.26 -17.66
CA LEU A 52 -0.25 4.23 -16.69
C LEU A 52 1.28 4.41 -16.75
N LYS A 53 1.97 3.70 -17.64
CA LYS A 53 3.44 3.75 -17.81
C LYS A 53 4.20 3.48 -16.51
N ILE A 54 3.67 2.60 -15.65
CA ILE A 54 4.38 2.11 -14.47
C ILE A 54 5.33 1.00 -14.92
N LYS A 55 6.62 1.26 -14.86
CA LYS A 55 7.64 0.42 -15.50
C LYS A 55 7.83 -0.93 -14.81
N LYS A 56 7.67 -0.99 -13.48
CA LYS A 56 8.01 -2.19 -12.72
C LYS A 56 7.19 -2.31 -11.44
N ILE A 57 6.61 -3.49 -11.24
CA ILE A 57 6.12 -3.96 -9.95
C ILE A 57 7.21 -4.83 -9.33
N HIS A 58 7.66 -4.48 -8.14
CA HIS A 58 8.80 -5.14 -7.50
C HIS A 58 8.39 -6.39 -6.73
N TYR A 59 7.24 -6.33 -6.09
CA TYR A 59 6.64 -7.44 -5.34
C TYR A 59 5.17 -7.58 -5.71
N LYS A 60 4.76 -8.78 -6.11
CA LYS A 60 3.37 -9.13 -6.38
C LYS A 60 2.93 -10.17 -5.37
N ILE A 61 1.95 -9.83 -4.55
CA ILE A 61 1.35 -10.73 -3.57
C ILE A 61 0.01 -11.19 -4.13
N SER A 62 -0.10 -12.49 -4.42
CA SER A 62 -1.38 -13.08 -4.79
C SER A 62 -2.18 -13.42 -3.53
N PRO A 63 -3.50 -13.18 -3.51
CA PRO A 63 -4.32 -13.60 -2.38
C PRO A 63 -4.25 -15.12 -2.21
N SER A 64 -4.19 -15.57 -0.96
CA SER A 64 -4.28 -16.99 -0.63
C SER A 64 -5.62 -17.54 -1.09
N LYS A 65 -5.63 -18.79 -1.61
CA LYS A 65 -6.86 -19.49 -2.01
C LYS A 65 -7.82 -19.75 -0.84
N ASN A 66 -7.36 -19.68 0.39
CA ASN A 66 -8.18 -19.83 1.59
C ASN A 66 -8.97 -18.55 1.86
N LYS A 67 -10.20 -18.54 1.38
CA LYS A 67 -11.11 -17.39 1.25
C LYS A 67 -11.67 -16.79 2.54
N HIS A 68 -11.43 -17.31 3.73
CA HIS A 68 -12.39 -17.04 4.81
C HIS A 68 -11.89 -16.42 6.12
N LEU A 69 -10.61 -16.29 6.36
CA LEU A 69 -10.15 -15.66 7.59
C LEU A 69 -8.87 -14.85 7.36
N ASN A 70 -8.95 -13.55 7.67
CA ASN A 70 -7.78 -12.69 7.82
C ASN A 70 -6.99 -12.30 6.57
N LEU A 71 -7.70 -11.88 5.50
CA LEU A 71 -7.02 -11.31 4.31
C LEU A 71 -6.03 -10.20 4.71
N VAL A 72 -6.46 -9.27 5.56
CA VAL A 72 -5.63 -8.15 6.03
C VAL A 72 -4.44 -8.65 6.86
N GLU A 73 -4.65 -9.62 7.74
CA GLU A 73 -3.58 -10.19 8.56
C GLU A 73 -2.54 -10.92 7.72
N ASN A 74 -2.98 -11.77 6.79
CA ASN A 74 -2.09 -12.47 5.88
C ASN A 74 -1.28 -11.52 5.00
N LEU A 75 -1.93 -10.51 4.42
CA LEU A 75 -1.27 -9.48 3.64
C LEU A 75 -0.27 -8.70 4.50
N SER A 76 -0.67 -8.27 5.70
CA SER A 76 0.21 -7.52 6.60
C SER A 76 1.46 -8.31 6.99
N THR A 77 1.31 -9.62 7.19
CA THR A 77 2.44 -10.52 7.52
C THR A 77 3.43 -10.62 6.36
N VAL A 78 2.95 -10.79 5.12
CA VAL A 78 3.82 -10.84 3.94
C VAL A 78 4.47 -9.49 3.68
N ILE A 79 3.70 -8.40 3.73
CA ILE A 79 4.21 -7.04 3.57
C ILE A 79 5.28 -6.75 4.62
N LYS A 80 5.05 -7.10 5.88
CA LYS A 80 6.03 -6.92 6.96
C LYS A 80 7.38 -7.57 6.64
N LYS A 81 7.37 -8.80 6.12
CA LYS A 81 8.61 -9.50 5.73
C LYS A 81 9.37 -8.74 4.64
N ILE A 82 8.65 -8.19 3.65
CA ILE A 82 9.24 -7.38 2.58
C ILE A 82 9.83 -6.08 3.14
N LEU A 83 9.07 -5.38 4.00
CA LEU A 83 9.52 -4.13 4.61
C LEU A 83 10.78 -4.32 5.49
N ILE A 84 10.87 -5.41 6.23
CA ILE A 84 12.06 -5.75 7.03
C ILE A 84 13.28 -5.96 6.12
N LYS A 85 13.10 -6.63 4.98
CA LYS A 85 14.16 -6.86 3.99
C LYS A 85 14.60 -5.56 3.32
N GLU A 86 13.66 -4.77 2.82
CA GLU A 86 13.89 -3.59 1.98
C GLU A 86 14.22 -2.33 2.78
N LYS A 87 13.81 -2.26 4.03
CA LYS A 87 14.06 -1.16 4.98
C LYS A 87 13.74 0.23 4.40
N PRO A 88 12.51 0.47 3.88
CA PRO A 88 12.15 1.77 3.38
C PRO A 88 12.12 2.81 4.51
N ARG A 89 12.31 4.08 4.16
CA ARG A 89 12.10 5.18 5.09
C ARG A 89 10.63 5.51 5.26
N ILE A 90 9.87 5.46 4.16
CA ILE A 90 8.45 5.81 4.14
C ILE A 90 7.69 4.72 3.38
N VAL A 91 6.58 4.27 3.95
CA VAL A 91 5.55 3.47 3.29
C VAL A 91 4.39 4.40 2.94
N ILE A 92 3.93 4.32 1.70
CA ILE A 92 2.83 5.14 1.16
C ILE A 92 1.67 4.21 0.82
N VAL A 93 0.52 4.51 1.41
CA VAL A 93 -0.75 3.84 1.14
C VAL A 93 -1.78 4.85 0.65
N GLN A 94 -2.85 4.41 -0.01
CA GLN A 94 -3.87 5.29 -0.55
C GLN A 94 -5.28 4.77 -0.21
N GLY A 95 -6.14 5.66 0.26
CA GLY A 95 -7.56 5.36 0.50
C GLY A 95 -7.80 4.38 1.66
N ASP A 96 -8.75 3.47 1.48
CA ASP A 96 -9.38 2.71 2.55
C ASP A 96 -9.48 1.20 2.27
N THR A 97 -8.73 0.71 1.30
CA THR A 97 -8.75 -0.70 0.91
C THR A 97 -8.10 -1.59 1.97
N ASN A 98 -8.40 -2.90 1.90
CA ASN A 98 -7.72 -3.90 2.73
C ASN A 98 -6.21 -3.93 2.47
N SER A 99 -5.77 -3.59 1.27
CA SER A 99 -4.35 -3.46 0.91
C SER A 99 -3.67 -2.33 1.67
N SER A 100 -4.33 -1.17 1.70
CA SER A 100 -3.85 0.02 2.41
C SER A 100 -3.81 -0.23 3.93
N LEU A 101 -4.87 -0.84 4.47
CA LEU A 101 -4.92 -1.23 5.89
C LEU A 101 -3.81 -2.23 6.24
N ALA A 102 -3.60 -3.26 5.41
CA ALA A 102 -2.54 -4.24 5.62
C ALA A 102 -1.14 -3.60 5.57
N GLY A 103 -0.91 -2.66 4.65
CA GLY A 103 0.32 -1.87 4.57
C GLY A 103 0.56 -1.03 5.82
N ALA A 104 -0.49 -0.36 6.32
CA ALA A 104 -0.43 0.43 7.53
C ALA A 104 -0.11 -0.42 8.77
N ILE A 105 -0.83 -1.53 8.96
CA ILE A 105 -0.60 -2.47 10.06
C ILE A 105 0.82 -3.04 9.99
N ALA A 106 1.28 -3.47 8.82
CA ALA A 106 2.61 -4.01 8.62
C ALA A 106 3.68 -3.00 9.03
N THR A 107 3.52 -1.73 8.65
CA THR A 107 4.45 -0.64 8.97
C THR A 107 4.52 -0.41 10.47
N LYS A 108 3.38 -0.34 11.16
CA LYS A 108 3.36 -0.11 12.62
C LYS A 108 3.83 -1.29 13.44
N LYS A 109 3.68 -2.51 12.94
CA LYS A 109 4.19 -3.73 13.60
C LYS A 109 5.70 -3.93 13.45
N ILE A 110 6.40 -3.07 12.69
CA ILE A 110 7.85 -3.15 12.53
C ILE A 110 8.52 -2.32 13.61
N ASN A 111 9.17 -3.01 14.53
CA ASN A 111 10.05 -2.39 15.51
C ASN A 111 11.49 -2.62 15.07
N ILE A 112 12.03 -1.73 14.23
CA ILE A 112 13.43 -1.78 13.79
C ILE A 112 14.23 -0.94 14.78
N LYS A 113 15.19 -1.56 15.46
CA LYS A 113 16.11 -0.87 16.36
C LYS A 113 16.61 0.44 15.72
N ASN A 114 16.25 1.57 16.31
CA ASN A 114 16.68 2.92 15.96
C ASN A 114 16.25 3.45 14.57
N LYS A 115 15.33 2.80 13.84
CA LYS A 115 14.79 3.31 12.58
C LYS A 115 13.28 3.08 12.52
N LYS A 116 12.53 4.14 12.78
CA LYS A 116 11.07 4.13 12.58
C LYS A 116 10.79 4.28 11.08
N ILE A 117 10.03 3.33 10.50
CA ILE A 117 9.45 3.50 9.16
C ILE A 117 8.24 4.41 9.30
N MET A 118 8.22 5.52 8.55
CA MET A 118 7.09 6.43 8.52
C MET A 118 5.98 5.87 7.63
N LEU A 119 4.74 6.15 7.98
CA LEU A 119 3.56 5.85 7.17
C LEU A 119 2.97 7.16 6.63
N ALA A 120 2.79 7.25 5.32
CA ALA A 120 2.09 8.34 4.65
C ALA A 120 0.78 7.81 4.05
N HIS A 121 -0.33 8.50 4.33
CA HIS A 121 -1.65 8.17 3.84
C HIS A 121 -2.13 9.20 2.83
N VAL A 122 -2.29 8.78 1.58
CA VAL A 122 -2.84 9.60 0.49
C VAL A 122 -4.35 9.47 0.49
N GLU A 123 -5.05 10.59 0.34
CA GLU A 123 -6.51 10.69 0.47
C GLU A 123 -6.98 10.42 1.91
N ALA A 124 -6.27 10.97 2.86
CA ALA A 124 -6.59 10.89 4.27
C ALA A 124 -7.76 11.82 4.65
N GLY A 125 -8.40 11.52 5.78
CA GLY A 125 -9.38 12.42 6.42
C GLY A 125 -10.78 12.41 5.83
N LEU A 126 -11.05 11.74 4.71
CA LEU A 126 -12.40 11.58 4.20
C LEU A 126 -13.24 10.70 5.13
N ARG A 127 -14.52 11.06 5.29
CA ARG A 127 -15.47 10.33 6.15
C ARG A 127 -16.82 10.19 5.45
N SER A 128 -17.36 8.97 5.44
CA SER A 128 -18.74 8.72 5.04
C SER A 128 -19.71 8.80 6.22
N TYR A 129 -19.17 8.61 7.44
CA TYR A 129 -19.96 8.45 8.67
C TYR A 129 -20.93 7.25 8.62
N ASP A 130 -20.78 6.37 7.66
CA ASP A 130 -21.54 5.13 7.56
C ASP A 130 -20.70 3.94 8.05
N TYR A 131 -20.84 3.62 9.32
CA TYR A 131 -20.10 2.53 9.97
C TYR A 131 -20.51 1.12 9.52
N ARG A 132 -21.50 1.00 8.64
CA ARG A 132 -21.80 -0.27 7.96
C ARG A 132 -20.79 -0.58 6.85
N MET A 133 -20.02 0.41 6.43
CA MET A 133 -18.97 0.28 5.41
C MET A 133 -17.63 -0.05 6.08
N PRO A 134 -17.03 -1.22 5.80
CA PRO A 134 -15.71 -1.56 6.32
C PRO A 134 -14.63 -0.54 5.93
N GLU A 135 -14.79 0.11 4.79
CA GLU A 135 -13.90 1.14 4.26
C GLU A 135 -13.83 2.36 5.17
N GLU A 136 -14.96 2.75 5.79
CA GLU A 136 -14.97 3.86 6.75
C GLU A 136 -14.09 3.56 7.96
N PHE A 137 -14.20 2.34 8.49
CA PHE A 137 -13.35 1.88 9.59
C PHE A 137 -11.88 1.81 9.17
N ASN A 138 -11.61 1.22 8.00
CA ASN A 138 -10.25 1.10 7.48
C ASN A 138 -9.57 2.47 7.40
N ARG A 139 -10.23 3.47 6.85
CA ARG A 139 -9.70 4.82 6.69
C ARG A 139 -9.35 5.45 8.03
N GLN A 140 -10.23 5.35 9.01
CA GLN A 140 -9.98 5.90 10.34
C GLN A 140 -8.75 5.25 11.00
N VAL A 141 -8.61 3.94 10.88
CA VAL A 141 -7.45 3.20 11.42
C VAL A 141 -6.17 3.61 10.69
N ILE A 142 -6.20 3.72 9.37
CA ILE A 142 -5.03 4.13 8.58
C ILE A 142 -4.63 5.57 8.94
N ASP A 143 -5.59 6.50 9.02
CA ASP A 143 -5.34 7.88 9.45
C ASP A 143 -4.66 7.93 10.82
N HIS A 144 -5.20 7.18 11.79
CA HIS A 144 -4.66 7.13 13.14
C HIS A 144 -3.21 6.60 13.18
N PHE A 145 -2.87 5.65 12.33
CA PHE A 145 -1.54 5.07 12.26
C PHE A 145 -0.55 5.94 11.48
N SER A 146 -1.01 6.87 10.67
CA SER A 146 -0.16 7.62 9.75
C SER A 146 0.65 8.70 10.45
N ASP A 147 1.89 8.86 10.00
CA ASP A 147 2.78 9.93 10.44
C ASP A 147 2.61 11.17 9.54
N VAL A 148 2.10 10.97 8.31
CA VAL A 148 1.83 12.03 7.32
C VAL A 148 0.47 11.77 6.69
N LEU A 149 -0.41 12.77 6.73
CA LEU A 149 -1.74 12.76 6.11
C LEU A 149 -1.73 13.71 4.90
N LEU A 150 -2.15 13.21 3.72
CA LEU A 150 -2.15 13.90 2.44
C LEU A 150 -3.51 13.88 1.76
#